data_56742f4fe53a28ef5d5f368cbae7942b
#
_entry.id   56742f4fe53a28ef5d5f368cbae7942b
#
_cell.length_a   1.000
_cell.length_b   1.000
_cell.length_c   1.000
_cell.angle_alpha   90.00
_cell.angle_beta   90.00
_cell.angle_gamma   90.00
#
_symmetry.space_group_name_H-M   'P 1'
#
loop_
_entity.id
_entity.type
_entity.pdbx_description
1 polymer ?
#
loop_
_entity_poly.entity_id
_entity_poly.type
_entity_poly.pdbx_seq_one_letter_code
_entity_poly.pdbx_strand_id
1 'polypeptide(L)'
;MLPIRKFLSAVGLLTIVRTEFKKITPPREPTLPKQGISFADCLMSAFAMFSLKYPSLLQFDTHHRIDPQVRHNLGSLYGIEQVPCDTTMRERLDEGDPATLRKVYKRLFAFLQRGKALEPYRYLNNRYLLAGDGTGFFASQKVHCNQCCVRHAYKVHVKICKNRPDADSLVAHRSYILNNPTTYIFRLYFVDNDKNFVDIPLVELPELKEILGGIKTKKDLSKTDLKSIKDMIASYHYAKFCDGNKDTYYHNMYCAAIVHPDQKVVIPVMPEPIIKEDGNKKNDCERNASKRLYQDFKREHPHLKVIVVEDCLASNYPHLDELKRLDMQYIIGAKPGDHQALFQWVDEQECCHYQHTTENGVTHRYRYINDAPLNKSHSEFKVNFVEYWETNKKGNQRHWCWITDIAINNDNVYDIMRGGRTNWKIENPIFNTLKNGVCQESCRV
;
A
#
# COMPACT_ATOMS: atom_id res chain seq x y z
N MET A 1 -20.53 -27.66 -24.00
CA MET A 1 -19.67 -26.77 -23.20
C MET A 1 -18.55 -27.59 -22.59
N LEU A 2 -17.29 -27.19 -22.77
CA LEU A 2 -16.15 -27.83 -22.11
C LEU A 2 -16.27 -27.63 -20.59
N PRO A 3 -15.96 -28.64 -19.75
CA PRO A 3 -16.03 -28.52 -18.31
C PRO A 3 -15.14 -27.34 -17.84
N ILE A 4 -15.65 -26.50 -16.95
CA ILE A 4 -14.98 -25.28 -16.44
C ILE A 4 -13.57 -25.59 -15.94
N ARG A 5 -13.33 -26.76 -15.36
CA ARG A 5 -12.00 -27.21 -14.90
C ARG A 5 -10.92 -27.22 -16.00
N LYS A 6 -11.27 -27.42 -17.26
CA LYS A 6 -10.32 -27.35 -18.37
C LYS A 6 -9.78 -25.92 -18.60
N PHE A 7 -10.55 -24.88 -18.22
CA PHE A 7 -10.11 -23.49 -18.29
C PHE A 7 -9.17 -23.10 -17.16
N LEU A 8 -9.03 -23.93 -16.12
CA LEU A 8 -8.09 -23.69 -15.01
C LEU A 8 -6.69 -24.26 -15.26
N SER A 9 -6.42 -24.79 -16.44
CA SER A 9 -5.07 -25.10 -16.91
C SER A 9 -4.33 -23.81 -17.29
N ALA A 10 -3.00 -23.83 -17.32
CA ALA A 10 -2.19 -22.67 -17.75
C ALA A 10 -2.63 -22.13 -19.13
N VAL A 11 -2.81 -23.03 -20.10
CA VAL A 11 -3.29 -22.67 -21.45
C VAL A 11 -4.71 -22.08 -21.40
N GLY A 12 -5.59 -22.64 -20.59
CA GLY A 12 -6.96 -22.14 -20.44
C GLY A 12 -6.99 -20.73 -19.85
N LEU A 13 -6.19 -20.46 -18.80
CA LEU A 13 -6.08 -19.15 -18.18
C LEU A 13 -5.48 -18.12 -19.14
N LEU A 14 -4.42 -18.47 -19.86
CA LEU A 14 -3.83 -17.61 -20.90
C LEU A 14 -4.85 -17.26 -22.01
N THR A 15 -5.66 -18.24 -22.43
CA THR A 15 -6.74 -18.02 -23.40
C THR A 15 -7.78 -17.03 -22.88
N ILE A 16 -8.14 -17.11 -21.60
CA ILE A 16 -9.07 -16.16 -20.96
C ILE A 16 -8.46 -14.75 -20.96
N VAL A 17 -7.21 -14.61 -20.51
CA VAL A 17 -6.50 -13.32 -20.48
C VAL A 17 -6.49 -12.70 -21.88
N ARG A 18 -6.05 -13.45 -22.90
CA ARG A 18 -6.03 -12.97 -24.28
C ARG A 18 -7.41 -12.55 -24.79
N THR A 19 -8.43 -13.33 -24.48
CA THR A 19 -9.82 -13.04 -24.87
C THR A 19 -10.32 -11.74 -24.27
N GLU A 20 -9.99 -11.48 -23.00
CA GLU A 20 -10.37 -10.24 -22.33
C GLU A 20 -9.52 -9.05 -22.82
N PHE A 21 -8.23 -9.23 -23.08
CA PHE A 21 -7.38 -8.18 -23.65
C PHE A 21 -7.86 -7.71 -25.04
N LYS A 22 -8.39 -8.62 -25.88
CA LYS A 22 -8.98 -8.28 -27.18
C LYS A 22 -10.21 -7.37 -27.06
N LYS A 23 -10.83 -7.27 -25.89
CA LYS A 23 -11.99 -6.41 -25.64
C LYS A 23 -11.61 -5.03 -25.07
N ILE A 24 -10.34 -4.82 -24.76
CA ILE A 24 -9.87 -3.53 -24.24
C ILE A 24 -9.69 -2.59 -25.42
N THR A 25 -10.40 -1.48 -25.39
CA THR A 25 -10.26 -0.43 -26.41
C THR A 25 -8.91 0.26 -26.26
N PRO A 26 -8.12 0.39 -27.32
CA PRO A 26 -6.85 1.11 -27.25
C PRO A 26 -7.10 2.60 -26.93
N PRO A 27 -6.19 3.26 -26.20
CA PRO A 27 -6.32 4.68 -25.87
C PRO A 27 -6.27 5.59 -27.10
N ARG A 28 -5.52 5.16 -28.15
CA ARG A 28 -5.49 5.81 -29.45
C ARG A 28 -5.67 4.79 -30.57
N GLU A 29 -6.42 5.17 -31.61
CA GLU A 29 -6.41 4.44 -32.86
C GLU A 29 -5.01 4.55 -33.51
N PRO A 30 -4.50 3.46 -34.12
CA PRO A 30 -3.22 3.53 -34.83
C PRO A 30 -3.31 4.57 -35.95
N THR A 31 -2.39 5.53 -35.96
CA THR A 31 -2.34 6.60 -36.99
C THR A 31 -2.04 6.07 -38.37
N LEU A 32 -1.60 4.81 -38.50
CA LEU A 32 -1.31 4.15 -39.79
C LEU A 32 -2.00 2.78 -39.83
N PRO A 33 -2.99 2.58 -40.73
CA PRO A 33 -3.76 1.35 -40.85
C PRO A 33 -2.95 0.10 -41.25
N LYS A 34 -1.71 0.24 -41.68
CA LYS A 34 -0.88 -0.83 -42.25
C LYS A 34 0.24 -1.37 -41.34
N GLN A 35 0.41 -0.86 -40.12
CA GLN A 35 1.39 -1.40 -39.16
C GLN A 35 0.69 -1.93 -37.93
N GLY A 36 -0.23 -2.82 -38.14
CA GLY A 36 -1.28 -3.22 -37.27
C GLY A 36 -0.89 -4.15 -36.11
N ILE A 37 0.09 -3.81 -35.29
CA ILE A 37 0.25 -4.52 -34.00
C ILE A 37 -0.98 -4.20 -33.16
N SER A 38 -1.75 -5.22 -32.80
CA SER A 38 -2.96 -5.03 -31.98
C SER A 38 -2.60 -4.58 -30.54
N PHE A 39 -3.49 -3.79 -29.92
CA PHE A 39 -3.29 -3.44 -28.52
C PHE A 39 -3.30 -4.68 -27.61
N ALA A 40 -4.06 -5.70 -27.99
CA ALA A 40 -4.05 -7.00 -27.33
C ALA A 40 -2.69 -7.70 -27.42
N ASP A 41 -1.97 -7.58 -28.53
CA ASP A 41 -0.61 -8.10 -28.66
C ASP A 41 0.38 -7.33 -27.80
N CYS A 42 0.22 -6.01 -27.64
CA CYS A 42 1.03 -5.22 -26.71
C CYS A 42 0.80 -5.67 -25.24
N LEU A 43 -0.46 -5.82 -24.83
CA LEU A 43 -0.82 -6.30 -23.49
C LEU A 43 -0.35 -7.73 -23.24
N MET A 44 -0.51 -8.64 -24.23
CA MET A 44 -0.03 -10.02 -24.13
C MET A 44 1.50 -10.10 -24.12
N SER A 45 2.19 -9.24 -24.86
CA SER A 45 3.65 -9.15 -24.84
C SER A 45 4.18 -8.68 -23.49
N ALA A 46 3.56 -7.66 -22.90
CA ALA A 46 3.87 -7.22 -21.55
C ALA A 46 3.62 -8.34 -20.52
N PHE A 47 2.49 -9.03 -20.63
CA PHE A 47 2.19 -10.18 -19.77
C PHE A 47 3.21 -11.31 -19.94
N ALA A 48 3.60 -11.63 -21.20
CA ALA A 48 4.60 -12.64 -21.48
C ALA A 48 5.98 -12.24 -20.92
N MET A 49 6.38 -10.98 -21.07
CA MET A 49 7.62 -10.44 -20.53
C MET A 49 7.72 -10.69 -19.02
N PHE A 50 6.68 -10.33 -18.25
CA PHE A 50 6.66 -10.53 -16.81
C PHE A 50 6.59 -12.02 -16.42
N SER A 51 5.78 -12.83 -17.10
CA SER A 51 5.63 -14.26 -16.77
C SER A 51 6.88 -15.07 -17.13
N LEU A 52 7.64 -14.66 -18.13
CA LEU A 52 8.92 -15.25 -18.53
C LEU A 52 10.12 -14.62 -17.81
N LYS A 53 9.87 -13.66 -16.93
CA LYS A 53 10.89 -13.01 -16.09
C LYS A 53 11.98 -12.28 -16.87
N TYR A 54 11.62 -11.62 -17.97
CA TYR A 54 12.55 -10.75 -18.65
C TYR A 54 12.83 -9.49 -17.82
N PRO A 55 14.10 -9.10 -17.66
CA PRO A 55 14.48 -7.98 -16.79
C PRO A 55 14.18 -6.61 -17.44
N SER A 56 13.99 -6.53 -18.77
CA SER A 56 13.67 -5.27 -19.45
C SER A 56 12.91 -5.48 -20.77
N LEU A 57 12.21 -4.44 -21.19
CA LEU A 57 11.56 -4.38 -22.51
C LEU A 57 12.57 -4.61 -23.64
N LEU A 58 13.72 -3.96 -23.56
CA LEU A 58 14.78 -4.08 -24.57
C LEU A 58 15.31 -5.52 -24.65
N GLN A 59 15.52 -6.19 -23.53
CA GLN A 59 16.00 -7.58 -23.54
C GLN A 59 14.92 -8.53 -24.09
N PHE A 60 13.65 -8.30 -23.77
CA PHE A 60 12.53 -9.05 -24.35
C PHE A 60 12.46 -8.85 -25.87
N ASP A 61 12.53 -7.59 -26.35
CA ASP A 61 12.54 -7.24 -27.78
C ASP A 61 13.74 -7.88 -28.51
N THR A 62 14.94 -7.74 -27.95
CA THR A 62 16.15 -8.32 -28.55
C THR A 62 16.05 -9.84 -28.65
N HIS A 63 15.64 -10.50 -27.55
CA HIS A 63 15.61 -11.96 -27.49
C HIS A 63 14.59 -12.56 -28.45
N HIS A 64 13.38 -11.98 -28.55
CA HIS A 64 12.39 -12.51 -29.50
C HIS A 64 12.81 -12.32 -30.96
N ARG A 65 13.66 -11.34 -31.28
CA ARG A 65 14.15 -11.12 -32.67
C ARG A 65 15.20 -12.15 -33.07
N ILE A 66 16.08 -12.53 -32.16
CA ILE A 66 17.23 -13.40 -32.44
C ILE A 66 16.92 -14.89 -32.24
N ASP A 67 15.99 -15.23 -31.34
CA ASP A 67 15.68 -16.61 -30.99
C ASP A 67 14.35 -17.08 -31.64
N PRO A 68 14.41 -17.99 -32.63
CA PRO A 68 13.21 -18.53 -33.26
C PRO A 68 12.31 -19.33 -32.32
N GLN A 69 12.88 -19.98 -31.30
CA GLN A 69 12.13 -20.76 -30.29
C GLN A 69 11.30 -19.85 -29.40
N VAL A 70 11.89 -18.74 -28.95
CA VAL A 70 11.16 -17.70 -28.18
C VAL A 70 10.00 -17.17 -29.00
N ARG A 71 10.23 -16.84 -30.25
CA ARG A 71 9.19 -16.33 -31.19
C ARG A 71 8.06 -17.35 -31.37
N HIS A 72 8.42 -18.62 -31.56
CA HIS A 72 7.45 -19.70 -31.68
C HIS A 72 6.61 -19.83 -30.39
N ASN A 73 7.24 -19.80 -29.23
CA ASN A 73 6.57 -19.92 -27.94
C ASN A 73 5.64 -18.74 -27.65
N LEU A 74 6.03 -17.52 -28.01
CA LEU A 74 5.17 -16.33 -27.87
C LEU A 74 3.90 -16.46 -28.74
N GLY A 75 4.02 -16.99 -29.95
CA GLY A 75 2.89 -17.29 -30.82
C GLY A 75 2.01 -18.43 -30.31
N SER A 76 2.62 -19.57 -30.00
CA SER A 76 1.89 -20.81 -29.66
C SER A 76 1.29 -20.81 -28.25
N LEU A 77 1.99 -20.32 -27.23
CA LEU A 77 1.54 -20.33 -25.85
C LEU A 77 0.74 -19.07 -25.48
N TYR A 78 1.27 -17.89 -25.83
CA TYR A 78 0.64 -16.62 -25.49
C TYR A 78 -0.32 -16.11 -26.57
N GLY A 79 -0.27 -16.70 -27.76
CA GLY A 79 -1.10 -16.35 -28.91
C GLY A 79 -0.84 -14.95 -29.45
N ILE A 80 0.38 -14.45 -29.30
CA ILE A 80 0.81 -13.15 -29.81
C ILE A 80 1.05 -13.30 -31.33
N GLU A 81 0.35 -12.50 -32.11
CA GLU A 81 0.49 -12.53 -33.58
C GLU A 81 1.68 -11.69 -34.03
N GLN A 82 1.86 -10.53 -33.41
CA GLN A 82 2.97 -9.63 -33.69
C GLN A 82 3.52 -9.06 -32.39
N VAL A 83 4.80 -9.35 -32.13
CA VAL A 83 5.49 -8.80 -30.93
C VAL A 83 5.91 -7.37 -31.22
N PRO A 84 5.50 -6.36 -30.43
CA PRO A 84 5.94 -4.98 -30.58
C PRO A 84 7.41 -4.83 -30.20
N CYS A 85 8.10 -3.87 -30.83
CA CYS A 85 9.39 -3.43 -30.31
C CYS A 85 9.23 -2.72 -28.96
N ASP A 86 10.33 -2.57 -28.22
CA ASP A 86 10.37 -1.98 -26.87
C ASP A 86 9.72 -0.58 -26.82
N THR A 87 10.05 0.28 -27.79
CA THR A 87 9.52 1.65 -27.88
C THR A 87 8.02 1.64 -28.16
N THR A 88 7.55 0.88 -29.15
CA THR A 88 6.12 0.77 -29.48
C THR A 88 5.32 0.21 -28.30
N MET A 89 5.87 -0.80 -27.60
CA MET A 89 5.20 -1.39 -26.46
C MET A 89 5.05 -0.37 -25.32
N ARG A 90 6.10 0.40 -25.02
CA ARG A 90 6.08 1.47 -24.01
C ARG A 90 5.07 2.54 -24.36
N GLU A 91 5.18 3.15 -25.53
CA GLU A 91 4.30 4.24 -25.96
C GLU A 91 2.81 3.86 -25.91
N ARG A 92 2.48 2.65 -26.33
CA ARG A 92 1.08 2.21 -26.35
C ARG A 92 0.54 1.81 -24.99
N LEU A 93 1.39 1.26 -24.10
CA LEU A 93 0.97 0.86 -22.75
C LEU A 93 0.92 2.05 -21.79
N ASP A 94 1.82 3.04 -21.94
CA ASP A 94 1.87 4.22 -21.06
C ASP A 94 0.60 5.09 -21.18
N GLU A 95 -0.09 5.04 -22.32
CA GLU A 95 -1.37 5.73 -22.50
C GLU A 95 -2.57 4.92 -21.97
N GLY A 96 -2.37 3.65 -21.62
CA GLY A 96 -3.42 2.74 -21.18
C GLY A 96 -3.94 3.07 -19.79
N ASP A 97 -5.28 3.05 -19.62
CA ASP A 97 -5.90 3.13 -18.30
C ASP A 97 -5.82 1.76 -17.59
N PRO A 98 -5.06 1.64 -16.47
CA PRO A 98 -4.97 0.39 -15.70
C PRO A 98 -6.32 -0.15 -15.23
N ALA A 99 -7.34 0.71 -15.04
CA ALA A 99 -8.67 0.29 -14.62
C ALA A 99 -9.35 -0.65 -15.64
N THR A 100 -8.95 -0.61 -16.90
CA THR A 100 -9.47 -1.51 -17.94
C THR A 100 -9.13 -2.98 -17.67
N LEU A 101 -8.04 -3.26 -16.93
CA LEU A 101 -7.62 -4.60 -16.53
C LEU A 101 -8.57 -5.24 -15.50
N ARG A 102 -9.39 -4.45 -14.83
CA ARG A 102 -10.35 -4.93 -13.81
C ARG A 102 -11.28 -6.01 -14.34
N LYS A 103 -11.72 -5.88 -15.59
CA LYS A 103 -12.57 -6.89 -16.25
C LYS A 103 -11.87 -8.24 -16.40
N VAL A 104 -10.56 -8.22 -16.65
CA VAL A 104 -9.73 -9.43 -16.79
C VAL A 104 -9.64 -10.16 -15.44
N TYR A 105 -9.29 -9.43 -14.37
CA TYR A 105 -9.24 -9.98 -13.01
C TYR A 105 -10.60 -10.55 -12.59
N LYS A 106 -11.68 -9.79 -12.77
CA LYS A 106 -13.04 -10.24 -12.49
C LYS A 106 -13.39 -11.54 -13.23
N ARG A 107 -13.00 -11.63 -14.51
CA ARG A 107 -13.26 -12.82 -15.32
C ARG A 107 -12.47 -14.02 -14.83
N LEU A 108 -11.19 -13.88 -14.58
CA LEU A 108 -10.34 -14.94 -14.03
C LEU A 108 -10.89 -15.42 -12.68
N PHE A 109 -11.22 -14.50 -11.78
CA PHE A 109 -11.77 -14.83 -10.48
C PHE A 109 -13.10 -15.62 -10.58
N ALA A 110 -13.98 -15.24 -11.52
CA ALA A 110 -15.22 -15.97 -11.78
C ALA A 110 -14.97 -17.40 -12.27
N PHE A 111 -13.92 -17.67 -13.04
CA PHE A 111 -13.54 -19.04 -13.42
C PHE A 111 -13.00 -19.83 -12.23
N LEU A 112 -12.19 -19.22 -11.36
CA LEU A 112 -11.71 -19.84 -10.13
C LEU A 112 -12.88 -20.23 -9.21
N GLN A 113 -13.85 -19.36 -9.02
CA GLN A 113 -15.06 -19.66 -8.24
C GLN A 113 -15.87 -20.82 -8.84
N ARG A 114 -16.21 -20.72 -10.14
CA ARG A 114 -17.01 -21.74 -10.81
C ARG A 114 -16.29 -23.08 -10.91
N GLY A 115 -14.97 -23.06 -11.01
CA GLY A 115 -14.11 -24.25 -11.02
C GLY A 115 -13.83 -24.81 -9.64
N LYS A 116 -14.39 -24.20 -8.58
CA LYS A 116 -14.22 -24.60 -7.17
C LYS A 116 -12.78 -24.50 -6.66
N ALA A 117 -11.93 -23.71 -7.33
CA ALA A 117 -10.55 -23.50 -6.91
C ALA A 117 -10.43 -22.73 -5.59
N LEU A 118 -11.49 -22.01 -5.18
CA LEU A 118 -11.54 -21.28 -3.92
C LEU A 118 -11.96 -22.15 -2.72
N GLU A 119 -12.51 -23.34 -2.92
CA GLU A 119 -12.98 -24.18 -1.81
C GLU A 119 -11.91 -24.48 -0.75
N PRO A 120 -10.64 -24.78 -1.10
CA PRO A 120 -9.56 -24.98 -0.13
C PRO A 120 -9.18 -23.74 0.68
N TYR A 121 -9.68 -22.56 0.32
CA TYR A 121 -9.42 -21.28 0.99
C TYR A 121 -10.54 -20.89 1.97
N ARG A 122 -11.55 -21.73 2.16
CA ARG A 122 -12.60 -21.47 3.15
C ARG A 122 -12.01 -21.49 4.56
N TYR A 123 -12.43 -20.51 5.32
CA TYR A 123 -11.95 -20.29 6.69
C TYR A 123 -13.14 -20.06 7.65
N LEU A 124 -12.91 -19.47 8.80
CA LEU A 124 -13.91 -19.21 9.82
C LEU A 124 -15.28 -18.82 9.23
N ASN A 125 -16.34 -19.47 9.72
CA ASN A 125 -17.72 -19.22 9.32
C ASN A 125 -17.95 -19.30 7.79
N ASN A 126 -17.19 -20.17 7.11
CA ASN A 126 -17.28 -20.36 5.66
C ASN A 126 -16.97 -19.10 4.84
N ARG A 127 -16.12 -18.21 5.37
CA ARG A 127 -15.62 -16.99 4.73
C ARG A 127 -14.24 -17.24 4.13
N TYR A 128 -13.69 -16.24 3.48
CA TYR A 128 -12.34 -16.26 2.91
C TYR A 128 -11.50 -15.18 3.56
N LEU A 129 -10.23 -15.46 3.86
CA LEU A 129 -9.30 -14.43 4.32
C LEU A 129 -8.86 -13.59 3.12
N LEU A 130 -9.03 -12.28 3.19
CA LEU A 130 -8.59 -11.31 2.20
C LEU A 130 -7.48 -10.46 2.84
N ALA A 131 -6.23 -10.82 2.60
CA ALA A 131 -5.09 -10.05 3.08
C ALA A 131 -4.87 -8.82 2.20
N GLY A 132 -4.65 -7.66 2.81
CA GLY A 132 -4.41 -6.40 2.15
C GLY A 132 -3.16 -5.68 2.66
N ASP A 133 -2.37 -5.08 1.75
CA ASP A 133 -1.18 -4.30 2.11
C ASP A 133 -0.73 -3.40 0.95
N GLY A 134 0.01 -2.33 1.28
CA GLY A 134 0.61 -1.41 0.34
C GLY A 134 2.00 -1.83 -0.12
N THR A 135 2.34 -1.60 -1.39
CA THR A 135 3.70 -1.84 -1.89
C THR A 135 4.14 -0.81 -2.92
N GLY A 136 5.42 -0.41 -2.85
CA GLY A 136 6.07 0.39 -3.89
C GLY A 136 6.67 -0.51 -4.96
N PHE A 137 6.50 -0.12 -6.22
CA PHE A 137 7.08 -0.86 -7.35
C PHE A 137 7.98 0.00 -8.25
N PHE A 138 8.02 1.30 -8.03
CA PHE A 138 8.89 2.22 -8.74
C PHE A 138 9.34 3.35 -7.81
N ALA A 139 10.60 3.73 -7.89
CA ALA A 139 11.14 4.95 -7.25
C ALA A 139 12.33 5.47 -8.06
N SER A 140 12.34 6.78 -8.34
CA SER A 140 13.41 7.44 -9.07
C SER A 140 13.54 8.90 -8.64
N GLN A 141 14.76 9.44 -8.74
CA GLN A 141 15.03 10.88 -8.57
C GLN A 141 15.15 11.61 -9.91
N LYS A 142 15.18 10.88 -11.03
CA LYS A 142 15.40 11.44 -12.38
C LYS A 142 14.22 11.23 -13.30
N VAL A 143 13.65 10.02 -13.31
CA VAL A 143 12.57 9.64 -14.21
C VAL A 143 11.25 9.72 -13.46
N HIS A 144 10.26 10.40 -14.03
CA HIS A 144 8.93 10.52 -13.44
C HIS A 144 7.86 10.78 -14.50
N CYS A 145 6.63 10.49 -14.18
CA CYS A 145 5.44 10.86 -14.93
C CYS A 145 4.53 11.79 -14.10
N ASN A 146 3.48 12.30 -14.70
CA ASN A 146 2.52 13.20 -14.04
C ASN A 146 1.74 12.54 -12.90
N GLN A 147 1.64 11.22 -12.89
CA GLN A 147 0.92 10.42 -11.88
C GLN A 147 1.79 10.00 -10.70
N CYS A 148 3.12 10.21 -10.76
CA CYS A 148 4.01 9.85 -9.67
C CYS A 148 3.63 10.58 -8.38
N CYS A 149 3.54 9.85 -7.28
CA CYS A 149 3.62 10.44 -5.95
C CYS A 149 5.02 11.01 -5.73
N VAL A 150 5.14 12.05 -4.91
CA VAL A 150 6.41 12.73 -4.66
C VAL A 150 6.73 12.68 -3.17
N ARG A 151 7.94 12.24 -2.86
CA ARG A 151 8.53 12.40 -1.53
C ARG A 151 9.57 13.50 -1.63
N HIS A 152 9.28 14.64 -1.03
CA HIS A 152 10.23 15.72 -0.95
C HIS A 152 11.42 15.34 -0.08
N ALA A 153 12.64 15.69 -0.51
CA ALA A 153 13.87 15.38 0.20
C ALA A 153 13.89 15.99 1.62
N TYR A 154 13.16 17.07 1.81
CA TYR A 154 13.11 17.79 3.08
C TYR A 154 11.68 18.08 3.52
N LYS A 155 11.44 18.03 4.83
CA LYS A 155 10.21 18.53 5.45
C LYS A 155 10.51 19.85 6.12
N VAL A 156 9.75 20.89 5.77
CA VAL A 156 9.81 22.18 6.42
C VAL A 156 8.98 22.18 7.68
N HIS A 157 9.58 22.56 8.79
CA HIS A 157 8.92 22.68 10.08
C HIS A 157 8.97 24.13 10.56
N VAL A 158 7.82 24.63 11.02
CA VAL A 158 7.70 25.90 11.71
C VAL A 158 7.28 25.60 13.14
N LYS A 159 8.15 25.86 14.10
CA LYS A 159 7.88 25.67 15.53
C LYS A 159 7.82 27.02 16.22
N ILE A 160 6.72 27.28 16.91
CA ILE A 160 6.53 28.46 17.73
C ILE A 160 6.67 28.04 19.19
N CYS A 161 7.68 28.58 19.86
CA CYS A 161 7.97 28.27 21.24
C CYS A 161 7.62 29.48 22.12
N LYS A 162 7.04 29.22 23.30
CA LYS A 162 6.81 30.25 24.31
C LYS A 162 8.17 30.63 24.92
N ASN A 163 8.43 31.95 25.03
CA ASN A 163 9.67 32.44 25.65
C ASN A 163 9.72 31.96 27.11
N ARG A 164 10.74 31.17 27.47
CA ARG A 164 11.02 30.80 28.86
C ARG A 164 12.29 31.54 29.31
N PRO A 165 12.40 31.87 30.58
CA PRO A 165 13.59 32.50 31.15
C PRO A 165 14.90 31.69 30.95
N ASP A 166 14.82 30.38 30.71
CA ASP A 166 15.96 29.47 30.53
C ASP A 166 16.42 29.40 29.07
N ALA A 167 16.23 30.46 28.32
CA ALA A 167 16.54 30.51 26.89
C ALA A 167 18.04 30.42 26.55
N ASP A 168 18.94 30.38 27.51
CA ASP A 168 20.38 30.24 27.27
C ASP A 168 20.75 28.95 26.53
N SER A 169 19.98 27.89 26.69
CA SER A 169 20.15 26.67 25.90
C SER A 169 19.64 26.79 24.45
N LEU A 170 18.76 27.75 24.15
CA LEU A 170 18.22 28.03 22.82
C LEU A 170 19.11 28.98 22.02
N VAL A 171 19.94 29.77 22.67
CA VAL A 171 20.93 30.64 22.05
C VAL A 171 22.02 29.84 21.34
N ALA A 172 22.37 28.67 21.88
CA ALA A 172 23.32 27.74 21.26
C ALA A 172 22.84 27.18 19.92
N HIS A 173 21.56 27.25 19.62
CA HIS A 173 20.92 26.72 18.41
C HIS A 173 20.33 27.80 17.51
N ARG A 174 21.06 28.93 17.31
CA ARG A 174 20.73 30.02 16.35
C ARG A 174 19.23 30.30 16.18
N SER A 175 18.52 30.51 17.30
CA SER A 175 17.12 30.92 17.29
C SER A 175 17.07 32.43 17.10
N TYR A 176 16.34 32.93 16.09
CA TYR A 176 16.19 34.36 15.86
C TYR A 176 15.07 34.89 16.77
N ILE A 177 15.44 35.78 17.67
CA ILE A 177 14.52 36.58 18.46
C ILE A 177 14.02 37.71 17.56
N LEU A 178 12.77 37.70 17.17
CA LEU A 178 12.11 38.90 16.69
C LEU A 178 12.03 39.86 17.89
N ASN A 179 12.59 41.06 17.73
CA ASN A 179 12.59 42.11 18.76
C ASN A 179 11.17 42.63 19.05
N ASN A 180 10.38 41.79 19.67
CA ASN A 180 9.11 42.14 20.26
C ASN A 180 9.11 41.57 21.69
N PRO A 181 9.01 42.38 22.75
CA PRO A 181 9.34 41.99 24.13
C PRO A 181 8.37 40.99 24.75
N THR A 182 7.42 40.51 24.01
CA THR A 182 6.40 39.61 24.54
C THR A 182 6.30 38.31 23.74
N THR A 183 7.07 37.30 24.11
CA THR A 183 6.56 35.97 24.34
C THR A 183 6.78 34.83 23.32
N TYR A 184 7.21 35.00 22.07
CA TYR A 184 7.37 33.84 21.20
C TYR A 184 8.67 33.84 20.39
N ILE A 185 9.34 32.68 20.34
CA ILE A 185 10.51 32.42 19.47
C ILE A 185 10.05 31.55 18.32
N PHE A 186 10.31 31.99 17.09
CA PHE A 186 10.08 31.18 15.90
C PHE A 186 11.34 30.42 15.56
N ARG A 187 11.23 29.10 15.52
CA ARG A 187 12.28 28.23 15.02
C ARG A 187 11.84 27.66 13.67
N LEU A 188 12.61 27.97 12.65
CA LEU A 188 12.44 27.45 11.31
C LEU A 188 13.58 26.46 11.03
N TYR A 189 13.25 25.26 10.64
CA TYR A 189 14.24 24.24 10.34
C TYR A 189 13.74 23.25 9.30
N PHE A 190 14.68 22.66 8.60
CA PHE A 190 14.43 21.51 7.75
C PHE A 190 14.74 20.23 8.50
N VAL A 191 14.03 19.18 8.15
CA VAL A 191 14.37 17.82 8.54
C VAL A 191 14.56 17.03 7.24
N ASP A 192 15.76 16.53 7.03
CA ASP A 192 16.06 15.65 5.91
C ASP A 192 15.54 14.22 6.16
N ASN A 193 15.74 13.34 5.17
CA ASN A 193 15.31 11.95 5.29
C ASN A 193 16.08 11.18 6.38
N ASP A 194 17.28 11.64 6.73
CA ASP A 194 18.15 11.06 7.78
C ASP A 194 17.88 11.66 9.15
N LYS A 195 16.81 12.48 9.26
CA LYS A 195 16.37 13.19 10.47
C LYS A 195 17.36 14.26 11.00
N ASN A 196 18.26 14.73 10.15
CA ASN A 196 19.11 15.86 10.50
C ASN A 196 18.33 17.18 10.44
N PHE A 197 18.65 18.08 11.34
CA PHE A 197 18.02 19.39 11.46
C PHE A 197 18.93 20.45 10.84
N VAL A 198 18.39 21.26 9.94
CA VAL A 198 19.10 22.39 9.34
C VAL A 198 18.33 23.68 9.69
N ASP A 199 18.93 24.54 10.49
CA ASP A 199 18.34 25.82 10.85
C ASP A 199 18.44 26.83 9.70
N ILE A 200 17.40 27.66 9.54
CA ILE A 200 17.29 28.65 8.46
C ILE A 200 17.54 30.04 9.03
N PRO A 201 18.53 30.77 8.54
CA PRO A 201 18.77 32.14 8.95
C PRO A 201 17.71 33.08 8.39
N LEU A 202 16.90 33.70 9.28
CA LEU A 202 15.88 34.70 8.90
C LEU A 202 16.43 35.92 8.19
N VAL A 203 17.72 36.26 8.39
CA VAL A 203 18.40 37.34 7.69
C VAL A 203 18.38 37.15 6.18
N GLU A 204 18.35 35.93 5.71
CA GLU A 204 18.33 35.57 4.30
C GLU A 204 16.92 35.52 3.70
N LEU A 205 15.88 35.72 4.51
CA LEU A 205 14.48 35.69 4.12
C LEU A 205 13.73 36.93 4.65
N PRO A 206 13.99 38.13 4.09
CA PRO A 206 13.41 39.41 4.57
C PRO A 206 11.85 39.38 4.52
N GLU A 207 11.25 38.80 3.50
CA GLU A 207 9.78 38.67 3.36
C GLU A 207 9.17 37.86 4.50
N LEU A 208 9.90 36.84 4.95
CA LEU A 208 9.45 35.99 6.07
C LEU A 208 9.47 36.78 7.40
N LYS A 209 10.43 37.68 7.55
CA LYS A 209 10.55 38.57 8.71
C LYS A 209 9.36 39.52 8.81
N GLU A 210 8.85 39.98 7.68
CA GLU A 210 7.67 40.87 7.60
C GLU A 210 6.38 40.12 8.02
N ILE A 211 6.16 38.91 7.49
CA ILE A 211 5.03 38.08 7.86
C ILE A 211 5.05 37.72 9.36
N LEU A 212 6.21 37.31 9.87
CA LEU A 212 6.40 36.91 11.27
C LEU A 212 6.31 38.10 12.23
N GLY A 213 6.64 39.34 11.79
CA GLY A 213 6.57 40.53 12.61
C GLY A 213 5.16 40.93 13.05
N GLY A 214 4.16 40.53 12.30
CA GLY A 214 2.72 40.74 12.63
C GLY A 214 2.14 39.70 13.60
N ILE A 215 2.84 38.61 13.90
CA ILE A 215 2.31 37.47 14.67
C ILE A 215 2.68 37.62 16.15
N LYS A 216 1.68 37.81 16.99
CA LYS A 216 1.82 37.92 18.46
C LYS A 216 1.51 36.64 19.19
N THR A 217 0.66 35.79 18.63
CA THR A 217 0.26 34.50 19.24
C THR A 217 0.17 33.39 18.18
N LYS A 218 0.16 32.13 18.62
CA LYS A 218 -0.04 31.00 17.72
C LYS A 218 -1.39 31.05 16.99
N LYS A 219 -2.38 31.75 17.57
CA LYS A 219 -3.70 31.92 16.97
C LYS A 219 -3.70 32.91 15.78
N ASP A 220 -2.73 33.83 15.77
CA ASP A 220 -2.59 34.82 14.72
C ASP A 220 -2.00 34.21 13.43
N LEU A 221 -1.42 33.00 13.50
CA LEU A 221 -0.89 32.28 12.34
C LEU A 221 -2.01 31.54 11.63
N SER A 222 -2.52 32.12 10.56
CA SER A 222 -3.54 31.46 9.74
C SER A 222 -2.95 30.22 9.01
N LYS A 223 -3.83 29.31 8.56
CA LYS A 223 -3.41 28.18 7.73
C LYS A 223 -2.77 28.64 6.41
N THR A 224 -3.21 29.78 5.90
CA THR A 224 -2.68 30.38 4.66
C THR A 224 -1.28 30.91 4.87
N ASP A 225 -1.04 31.65 5.96
CA ASP A 225 0.30 32.16 6.31
C ASP A 225 1.29 31.04 6.56
N LEU A 226 0.86 29.99 7.27
CA LEU A 226 1.68 28.81 7.50
C LEU A 226 2.08 28.11 6.19
N LYS A 227 1.18 28.09 5.21
CA LYS A 227 1.46 27.54 3.88
C LYS A 227 2.45 28.42 3.13
N SER A 228 2.22 29.75 3.09
CA SER A 228 3.13 30.71 2.42
C SER A 228 4.52 30.68 3.02
N ILE A 229 4.63 30.61 4.35
CA ILE A 229 5.90 30.45 5.05
C ILE A 229 6.62 29.16 4.61
N LYS A 230 5.90 28.04 4.57
CA LYS A 230 6.48 26.75 4.15
C LYS A 230 6.92 26.76 2.69
N ASP A 231 6.14 27.36 1.81
CA ASP A 231 6.44 27.45 0.38
C ASP A 231 7.68 28.36 0.14
N MET A 232 7.81 29.49 0.84
CA MET A 232 8.99 30.35 0.78
C MET A 232 10.26 29.66 1.28
N ILE A 233 10.16 28.98 2.41
CA ILE A 233 11.28 28.22 2.98
C ILE A 233 11.69 27.08 2.06
N ALA A 234 10.74 26.36 1.46
CA ALA A 234 11.03 25.32 0.50
C ALA A 234 11.78 25.89 -0.72
N SER A 235 11.30 27.00 -1.28
CA SER A 235 11.94 27.68 -2.42
C SER A 235 13.37 28.13 -2.11
N TYR A 236 13.58 28.72 -0.94
CA TYR A 236 14.92 29.11 -0.47
C TYR A 236 15.85 27.91 -0.33
N HIS A 237 15.37 26.82 0.24
CA HIS A 237 16.15 25.61 0.40
C HIS A 237 16.55 25.02 -0.95
N TYR A 238 15.61 24.93 -1.90
CA TYR A 238 15.89 24.44 -3.26
C TYR A 238 16.94 25.29 -3.97
N ALA A 239 16.87 26.61 -3.81
CA ALA A 239 17.83 27.52 -4.45
C ALA A 239 19.25 27.43 -3.86
N LYS A 240 19.39 27.15 -2.55
CA LYS A 240 20.66 27.27 -1.85
C LYS A 240 21.37 25.96 -1.53
N PHE A 241 20.61 24.87 -1.31
CA PHE A 241 21.16 23.63 -0.78
C PHE A 241 20.93 22.40 -1.68
N CYS A 242 20.19 22.55 -2.78
CA CYS A 242 19.91 21.43 -3.67
C CYS A 242 20.64 21.63 -4.99
N ASP A 243 21.79 20.95 -5.15
CA ASP A 243 22.39 20.70 -6.45
C ASP A 243 21.52 19.71 -7.23
N GLY A 244 20.45 20.19 -7.83
CA GLY A 244 19.47 19.39 -8.53
C GLY A 244 18.33 18.86 -7.65
N ASN A 245 17.30 18.40 -8.32
CA ASN A 245 16.08 17.90 -7.69
C ASN A 245 16.38 16.60 -6.91
N LYS A 246 16.30 16.65 -5.58
CA LYS A 246 16.46 15.48 -4.70
C LYS A 246 15.12 14.84 -4.33
N ASP A 247 14.02 15.28 -4.91
CA ASP A 247 12.73 14.67 -4.72
C ASP A 247 12.73 13.24 -5.26
N THR A 248 12.10 12.35 -4.54
CA THR A 248 11.91 10.99 -5.00
C THR A 248 10.49 10.84 -5.54
N TYR A 249 10.39 10.51 -6.80
CA TYR A 249 9.16 10.18 -7.49
C TYR A 249 8.92 8.68 -7.36
N TYR A 250 7.70 8.29 -7.00
CA TYR A 250 7.43 6.87 -6.77
C TYR A 250 6.00 6.49 -7.17
N HIS A 251 5.83 5.21 -7.47
CA HIS A 251 4.54 4.58 -7.64
C HIS A 251 4.35 3.48 -6.62
N ASN A 252 3.23 3.55 -5.93
CA ASN A 252 2.76 2.54 -5.01
C ASN A 252 1.42 1.98 -5.49
N MET A 253 1.09 0.80 -5.01
CA MET A 253 -0.24 0.22 -5.17
C MET A 253 -0.66 -0.43 -3.86
N TYR A 254 -1.96 -0.47 -3.62
CA TYR A 254 -2.56 -1.28 -2.58
C TYR A 254 -2.99 -2.61 -3.21
N CYS A 255 -2.49 -3.70 -2.67
CA CYS A 255 -2.76 -5.04 -3.17
C CYS A 255 -3.63 -5.80 -2.17
N ALA A 256 -4.46 -6.71 -2.68
CA ALA A 256 -5.14 -7.67 -1.84
C ALA A 256 -5.16 -9.06 -2.50
N ALA A 257 -5.24 -10.11 -1.67
CA ALA A 257 -5.29 -11.48 -2.14
C ALA A 257 -6.10 -12.37 -1.20
N ILE A 258 -6.77 -13.37 -1.77
CA ILE A 258 -7.32 -14.47 -0.98
C ILE A 258 -6.16 -15.35 -0.51
N VAL A 259 -6.09 -15.54 0.80
CA VAL A 259 -5.05 -16.31 1.49
C VAL A 259 -5.67 -17.37 2.38
N HIS A 260 -4.86 -18.35 2.79
CA HIS A 260 -5.25 -19.35 3.79
C HIS A 260 -4.00 -19.80 4.56
N PRO A 261 -4.06 -20.07 5.88
CA PRO A 261 -2.89 -20.49 6.65
C PRO A 261 -2.16 -21.69 6.03
N ASP A 262 -2.90 -22.68 5.55
CA ASP A 262 -2.36 -23.96 5.04
C ASP A 262 -2.10 -23.97 3.53
N GLN A 263 -2.54 -22.96 2.77
CA GLN A 263 -2.29 -22.87 1.33
C GLN A 263 -1.03 -22.04 1.05
N LYS A 264 -0.12 -22.59 0.24
CA LYS A 264 1.10 -21.86 -0.18
C LYS A 264 0.79 -20.81 -1.25
N VAL A 265 -0.12 -21.14 -2.16
CA VAL A 265 -0.53 -20.24 -3.24
C VAL A 265 -1.50 -19.21 -2.70
N VAL A 266 -1.41 -17.98 -3.19
CA VAL A 266 -2.36 -16.90 -2.91
C VAL A 266 -3.07 -16.51 -4.20
N ILE A 267 -4.30 -15.99 -4.10
CA ILE A 267 -5.11 -15.61 -5.26
C ILE A 267 -5.27 -14.09 -5.25
N PRO A 268 -4.49 -13.36 -6.06
CA PRO A 268 -4.55 -11.91 -6.09
C PRO A 268 -5.86 -11.41 -6.70
N VAL A 269 -6.35 -10.29 -6.20
CA VAL A 269 -7.40 -9.50 -6.83
C VAL A 269 -6.80 -8.29 -7.53
N MET A 270 -7.61 -7.52 -8.27
CA MET A 270 -7.10 -6.33 -8.95
C MET A 270 -6.50 -5.34 -7.95
N PRO A 271 -5.23 -4.98 -8.07
CA PRO A 271 -4.60 -3.98 -7.22
C PRO A 271 -5.16 -2.58 -7.50
N GLU A 272 -5.07 -1.71 -6.52
CA GLU A 272 -5.50 -0.31 -6.62
C GLU A 272 -4.28 0.60 -6.63
N PRO A 273 -4.07 1.40 -7.70
CA PRO A 273 -2.93 2.31 -7.75
C PRO A 273 -3.07 3.45 -6.73
N ILE A 274 -1.93 3.85 -6.16
CA ILE A 274 -1.79 5.03 -5.30
C ILE A 274 -1.09 6.09 -6.13
N ILE A 275 -1.85 7.07 -6.59
CA ILE A 275 -1.41 8.11 -7.51
C ILE A 275 -1.64 9.50 -6.91
N LYS A 276 -1.18 10.55 -7.58
CA LYS A 276 -1.59 11.91 -7.22
C LYS A 276 -3.10 12.05 -7.36
N GLU A 277 -3.74 12.65 -6.36
CA GLU A 277 -5.15 13.04 -6.45
C GLU A 277 -5.31 14.11 -7.54
N ASP A 278 -6.44 14.07 -8.25
CA ASP A 278 -6.78 14.92 -9.38
C ASP A 278 -6.42 16.40 -9.18
N GLY A 279 -5.52 16.89 -10.05
CA GLY A 279 -5.09 18.29 -10.08
C GLY A 279 -4.39 18.79 -8.83
N ASN A 280 -4.16 17.96 -7.85
CA ASN A 280 -3.62 18.32 -6.55
C ASN A 280 -2.14 17.98 -6.38
N LYS A 281 -1.45 18.85 -5.65
CA LYS A 281 -0.07 18.63 -5.20
C LYS A 281 0.03 17.56 -4.09
N LYS A 282 -1.09 16.98 -3.65
CA LYS A 282 -1.15 16.02 -2.56
C LYS A 282 -1.08 14.59 -3.09
N ASN A 283 -0.18 13.80 -2.52
CA ASN A 283 -0.15 12.37 -2.78
C ASN A 283 -1.38 11.69 -2.17
N ASP A 284 -1.91 10.69 -2.86
CA ASP A 284 -2.86 9.73 -2.30
C ASP A 284 -2.16 8.81 -1.27
N CYS A 285 -2.90 8.01 -0.55
CA CYS A 285 -2.39 7.15 0.50
C CYS A 285 -3.01 5.75 0.46
N GLU A 286 -2.37 4.79 1.09
CA GLU A 286 -2.83 3.40 1.21
C GLU A 286 -4.25 3.30 1.78
N ARG A 287 -4.62 4.16 2.74
CA ARG A 287 -5.96 4.17 3.34
C ARG A 287 -7.07 4.53 2.34
N ASN A 288 -6.81 5.45 1.42
CA ASN A 288 -7.78 5.80 0.38
C ASN A 288 -7.85 4.70 -0.68
N ALA A 289 -6.71 4.16 -1.07
CA ALA A 289 -6.63 3.08 -2.03
C ALA A 289 -7.30 1.79 -1.50
N SER A 290 -7.10 1.44 -0.23
CA SER A 290 -7.77 0.28 0.38
C SER A 290 -9.28 0.41 0.36
N LYS A 291 -9.84 1.59 0.66
CA LYS A 291 -11.29 1.85 0.58
C LYS A 291 -11.82 1.62 -0.83
N ARG A 292 -11.16 2.19 -1.85
CA ARG A 292 -11.58 1.99 -3.25
C ARG A 292 -11.52 0.51 -3.64
N LEU A 293 -10.43 -0.19 -3.27
CA LEU A 293 -10.29 -1.60 -3.55
C LEU A 293 -11.41 -2.43 -2.92
N TYR A 294 -11.73 -2.24 -1.65
CA TYR A 294 -12.77 -3.02 -0.96
C TYR A 294 -14.19 -2.71 -1.47
N GLN A 295 -14.48 -1.45 -1.79
CA GLN A 295 -15.74 -1.06 -2.43
C GLN A 295 -15.90 -1.73 -3.80
N ASP A 296 -14.87 -1.72 -4.62
CA ASP A 296 -14.84 -2.37 -5.91
C ASP A 296 -14.94 -3.89 -5.79
N PHE A 297 -14.21 -4.48 -4.86
CA PHE A 297 -14.27 -5.90 -4.58
C PHE A 297 -15.69 -6.34 -4.17
N LYS A 298 -16.34 -5.60 -3.28
CA LYS A 298 -17.73 -5.87 -2.87
C LYS A 298 -18.71 -5.75 -4.02
N ARG A 299 -18.55 -4.73 -4.85
CA ARG A 299 -19.38 -4.53 -6.06
C ARG A 299 -19.21 -5.68 -7.07
N GLU A 300 -17.98 -6.16 -7.23
CA GLU A 300 -17.66 -7.22 -8.20
C GLU A 300 -18.02 -8.62 -7.70
N HIS A 301 -17.96 -8.82 -6.38
CA HIS A 301 -18.18 -10.10 -5.71
C HIS A 301 -19.19 -9.97 -4.54
N PRO A 302 -20.43 -9.52 -4.79
CA PRO A 302 -21.38 -9.13 -3.73
C PRO A 302 -21.74 -10.28 -2.76
N HIS A 303 -21.65 -11.53 -3.21
CA HIS A 303 -21.98 -12.72 -2.41
C HIS A 303 -20.75 -13.38 -1.77
N LEU A 304 -19.54 -12.92 -2.08
CA LEU A 304 -18.35 -13.48 -1.48
C LEU A 304 -18.13 -12.85 -0.09
N LYS A 305 -18.25 -13.69 0.93
CA LYS A 305 -18.05 -13.26 2.32
C LYS A 305 -16.57 -13.38 2.67
N VAL A 306 -15.98 -12.30 3.13
CA VAL A 306 -14.54 -12.26 3.47
C VAL A 306 -14.30 -11.81 4.91
N ILE A 307 -13.11 -12.13 5.39
CA ILE A 307 -12.48 -11.58 6.60
C ILE A 307 -11.24 -10.83 6.12
N VAL A 308 -11.23 -9.52 6.23
CA VAL A 308 -10.10 -8.68 5.86
C VAL A 308 -8.99 -8.83 6.89
N VAL A 309 -7.75 -9.04 6.43
CA VAL A 309 -6.58 -9.19 7.29
C VAL A 309 -5.54 -8.16 6.88
N GLU A 310 -5.20 -7.27 7.80
CA GLU A 310 -4.28 -6.16 7.57
C GLU A 310 -3.37 -5.91 8.77
N ASP A 311 -2.36 -5.10 8.55
CA ASP A 311 -1.46 -4.67 9.62
C ASP A 311 -2.10 -3.62 10.55
N CYS A 312 -1.34 -3.18 11.55
CA CYS A 312 -1.82 -2.22 12.55
C CYS A 312 -2.11 -0.81 12.01
N LEU A 313 -1.62 -0.43 10.81
CA LEU A 313 -1.93 0.87 10.20
C LEU A 313 -3.40 0.97 9.80
N ALA A 314 -4.03 -0.16 9.55
CA ALA A 314 -5.45 -0.26 9.20
C ALA A 314 -6.38 -0.21 10.44
N SER A 315 -5.88 -0.37 11.67
CA SER A 315 -6.69 -0.41 12.89
C SER A 315 -7.20 0.97 13.34
N ASN A 316 -7.96 1.65 12.50
CA ASN A 316 -8.53 2.96 12.79
C ASN A 316 -10.04 2.99 12.52
N TYR A 317 -10.79 3.80 13.30
CA TYR A 317 -12.25 3.85 13.22
C TYR A 317 -12.80 4.04 11.81
N PRO A 318 -12.35 5.01 10.98
CA PRO A 318 -12.92 5.20 9.65
C PRO A 318 -12.77 4.00 8.73
N HIS A 319 -11.70 3.21 8.89
CA HIS A 319 -11.47 2.02 8.10
C HIS A 319 -12.35 0.85 8.57
N LEU A 320 -12.42 0.61 9.88
CA LEU A 320 -13.25 -0.43 10.47
C LEU A 320 -14.74 -0.20 10.20
N ASP A 321 -15.21 1.05 10.27
CA ASP A 321 -16.58 1.43 9.97
C ASP A 321 -16.91 1.18 8.49
N GLU A 322 -15.97 1.47 7.58
CA GLU A 322 -16.14 1.15 6.15
C GLU A 322 -16.24 -0.35 5.90
N LEU A 323 -15.38 -1.17 6.51
CA LEU A 323 -15.47 -2.63 6.40
C LEU A 323 -16.80 -3.16 6.89
N LYS A 324 -17.29 -2.62 8.01
CA LYS A 324 -18.62 -2.97 8.55
C LYS A 324 -19.76 -2.61 7.59
N ARG A 325 -19.70 -1.42 6.96
CA ARG A 325 -20.69 -1.00 5.93
C ARG A 325 -20.67 -1.92 4.71
N LEU A 326 -19.52 -2.47 4.36
CA LEU A 326 -19.36 -3.40 3.25
C LEU A 326 -19.71 -4.86 3.61
N ASP A 327 -20.16 -5.14 4.84
CA ASP A 327 -20.40 -6.52 5.36
C ASP A 327 -19.15 -7.40 5.21
N MET A 328 -17.97 -6.82 5.52
CA MET A 328 -16.69 -7.51 5.56
C MET A 328 -16.23 -7.62 7.01
N GLN A 329 -16.03 -8.85 7.49
CA GLN A 329 -15.39 -9.06 8.79
C GLN A 329 -13.90 -8.76 8.72
N TYR A 330 -13.26 -8.59 9.86
CA TYR A 330 -11.84 -8.26 9.89
C TYR A 330 -11.08 -8.93 11.05
N ILE A 331 -9.77 -9.13 10.86
CA ILE A 331 -8.76 -9.45 11.87
C ILE A 331 -7.57 -8.54 11.58
N ILE A 332 -7.45 -7.45 12.30
CA ILE A 332 -6.48 -6.40 12.02
C ILE A 332 -5.50 -6.26 13.18
N GLY A 333 -4.22 -6.14 12.86
CA GLY A 333 -3.16 -5.95 13.85
C GLY A 333 -3.42 -4.75 14.76
N ALA A 334 -3.04 -4.85 16.02
CA ALA A 334 -3.11 -3.75 16.99
C ALA A 334 -1.77 -3.57 17.70
N LYS A 335 -1.40 -2.32 18.00
CA LYS A 335 -0.17 -2.00 18.74
C LYS A 335 -0.48 -1.07 19.92
N PRO A 336 0.20 -1.26 21.08
CA PRO A 336 -0.01 -0.41 22.24
C PRO A 336 0.20 1.09 21.97
N GLY A 337 1.18 1.43 21.11
CA GLY A 337 1.48 2.81 20.74
C GLY A 337 0.35 3.55 20.05
N ASP A 338 -0.43 2.83 19.24
CA ASP A 338 -1.54 3.39 18.46
C ASP A 338 -2.89 3.31 19.20
N HIS A 339 -3.03 2.37 20.14
CA HIS A 339 -4.27 2.05 20.84
C HIS A 339 -4.13 2.09 22.38
N GLN A 340 -3.45 3.09 22.93
CA GLN A 340 -3.18 3.19 24.37
C GLN A 340 -4.43 3.02 25.25
N ALA A 341 -5.55 3.65 24.85
CA ALA A 341 -6.80 3.58 25.60
C ALA A 341 -7.43 2.17 25.58
N LEU A 342 -7.34 1.45 24.47
CA LEU A 342 -7.81 0.07 24.34
C LEU A 342 -6.97 -0.85 25.24
N PHE A 343 -5.65 -0.78 25.15
CA PHE A 343 -4.76 -1.63 25.94
C PHE A 343 -4.90 -1.36 27.43
N GLN A 344 -4.97 -0.08 27.85
CA GLN A 344 -5.22 0.29 29.25
C GLN A 344 -6.56 -0.28 29.73
N TRP A 345 -7.63 -0.13 28.94
CA TRP A 345 -8.93 -0.66 29.29
C TRP A 345 -8.91 -2.19 29.42
N VAL A 346 -8.25 -2.90 28.51
CA VAL A 346 -8.10 -4.37 28.54
C VAL A 346 -7.35 -4.82 29.80
N ASP A 347 -6.31 -4.07 30.22
CA ASP A 347 -5.53 -4.39 31.42
C ASP A 347 -6.33 -4.18 32.74
N GLU A 348 -7.37 -3.35 32.70
CA GLU A 348 -8.28 -3.10 33.82
C GLU A 348 -9.46 -4.10 33.92
N GLN A 349 -9.63 -4.96 32.92
CA GLN A 349 -10.74 -5.92 32.86
C GLN A 349 -10.31 -7.35 33.18
N GLU A 350 -11.27 -8.15 33.61
CA GLU A 350 -11.11 -9.59 33.73
C GLU A 350 -11.19 -10.24 32.31
N CYS A 351 -10.05 -10.63 31.80
CA CYS A 351 -9.93 -11.23 30.46
C CYS A 351 -10.04 -12.74 30.52
N CYS A 352 -10.54 -13.33 29.44
CA CYS A 352 -10.44 -14.77 29.23
C CYS A 352 -9.02 -15.17 28.86
N HIS A 353 -8.57 -16.31 29.40
CA HIS A 353 -7.27 -16.89 29.13
C HIS A 353 -7.41 -18.30 28.56
N TYR A 354 -6.63 -18.59 27.54
CA TYR A 354 -6.55 -19.92 26.95
C TYR A 354 -5.10 -20.28 26.64
N GLN A 355 -4.70 -21.52 26.88
CA GLN A 355 -3.37 -21.99 26.58
C GLN A 355 -3.40 -23.45 26.12
N HIS A 356 -2.59 -23.77 25.12
CA HIS A 356 -2.30 -25.13 24.73
C HIS A 356 -0.84 -25.28 24.28
N THR A 357 -0.33 -26.51 24.36
CA THR A 357 1.01 -26.83 23.87
C THR A 357 0.92 -27.89 22.78
N THR A 358 1.56 -27.63 21.64
CA THR A 358 1.60 -28.58 20.53
C THR A 358 2.53 -29.75 20.82
N GLU A 359 2.37 -30.86 20.10
CA GLU A 359 3.27 -32.02 20.15
C GLU A 359 4.74 -31.65 19.90
N ASN A 360 4.96 -30.62 19.09
CA ASN A 360 6.28 -30.06 18.83
C ASN A 360 6.82 -29.19 19.98
N GLY A 361 6.14 -29.10 21.12
CA GLY A 361 6.57 -28.37 22.30
C GLY A 361 6.57 -26.84 22.14
N VAL A 362 5.74 -26.30 21.25
CA VAL A 362 5.46 -24.87 21.15
C VAL A 362 4.24 -24.57 22.00
N THR A 363 4.37 -23.62 22.92
CA THR A 363 3.27 -23.18 23.80
C THR A 363 2.61 -21.93 23.20
N HIS A 364 1.30 -22.01 23.04
CA HIS A 364 0.43 -20.97 22.55
C HIS A 364 -0.41 -20.45 23.70
N ARG A 365 -0.26 -19.19 24.06
CA ARG A 365 -1.03 -18.54 25.14
C ARG A 365 -1.80 -17.38 24.57
N TYR A 366 -3.06 -17.26 24.98
CA TYR A 366 -4.00 -16.23 24.53
C TYR A 366 -4.58 -15.50 25.75
N ARG A 367 -4.77 -14.20 25.61
CA ARG A 367 -5.64 -13.35 26.44
C ARG A 367 -6.62 -12.68 25.50
N TYR A 368 -7.89 -12.76 25.76
CA TYR A 368 -8.89 -12.14 24.91
C TYR A 368 -10.07 -11.58 25.69
N ILE A 369 -10.74 -10.61 25.10
CA ILE A 369 -11.97 -10.02 25.62
C ILE A 369 -12.84 -9.54 24.47
N ASN A 370 -14.15 -9.67 24.61
CA ASN A 370 -15.12 -9.17 23.64
C ASN A 370 -15.66 -7.80 24.07
N ASP A 371 -16.22 -7.05 23.13
CA ASP A 371 -16.90 -5.77 23.32
C ASP A 371 -16.04 -4.66 23.95
N ALA A 372 -14.74 -4.67 23.69
CA ALA A 372 -13.83 -3.60 24.10
C ALA A 372 -14.09 -2.30 23.31
N PRO A 373 -14.01 -1.11 23.94
CA PRO A 373 -14.09 0.15 23.20
C PRO A 373 -12.83 0.38 22.37
N LEU A 374 -12.98 0.75 21.09
CA LEU A 374 -11.83 0.94 20.18
C LEU A 374 -10.88 2.03 20.68
N ASN A 375 -11.42 3.17 21.10
CA ASN A 375 -10.65 4.30 21.63
C ASN A 375 -11.57 5.28 22.38
N LYS A 376 -10.99 6.30 23.03
CA LYS A 376 -11.75 7.31 23.79
C LYS A 376 -12.72 8.13 22.93
N SER A 377 -12.38 8.41 21.67
CA SER A 377 -13.20 9.23 20.77
C SER A 377 -14.35 8.45 20.14
N HIS A 378 -14.27 7.13 20.11
CA HIS A 378 -15.26 6.22 19.55
C HIS A 378 -15.47 5.03 20.48
N SER A 379 -15.86 5.33 21.74
CA SER A 379 -16.09 4.31 22.77
C SER A 379 -17.33 3.45 22.51
N GLU A 380 -18.25 3.96 21.70
CA GLU A 380 -19.44 3.25 21.21
C GLU A 380 -19.10 2.18 20.16
N PHE A 381 -17.96 2.33 19.46
CA PHE A 381 -17.52 1.34 18.49
C PHE A 381 -16.79 0.21 19.23
N LYS A 382 -17.45 -0.95 19.29
CA LYS A 382 -16.94 -2.12 20.00
C LYS A 382 -16.15 -3.03 19.06
N VAL A 383 -15.04 -3.54 19.58
CA VAL A 383 -14.18 -4.54 18.94
C VAL A 383 -13.90 -5.67 19.91
N ASN A 384 -13.59 -6.83 19.40
CA ASN A 384 -13.06 -7.94 20.18
C ASN A 384 -11.54 -7.91 20.08
N PHE A 385 -10.87 -8.08 21.20
CA PHE A 385 -9.42 -7.99 21.29
C PHE A 385 -8.81 -9.33 21.64
N VAL A 386 -7.73 -9.70 20.97
CA VAL A 386 -6.92 -10.87 21.26
C VAL A 386 -5.44 -10.54 21.29
N GLU A 387 -4.79 -11.01 22.31
CA GLU A 387 -3.36 -10.95 22.53
C GLU A 387 -2.80 -12.36 22.60
N TYR A 388 -1.69 -12.59 21.92
CA TYR A 388 -1.14 -13.92 21.69
C TYR A 388 0.36 -13.96 21.93
N TRP A 389 0.82 -14.95 22.66
CA TRP A 389 2.23 -15.28 22.87
C TRP A 389 2.53 -16.68 22.37
N GLU A 390 3.58 -16.80 21.56
CA GLU A 390 4.15 -18.05 21.10
C GLU A 390 5.49 -18.26 21.79
N THR A 391 5.61 -19.33 22.55
CA THR A 391 6.88 -19.69 23.21
C THR A 391 7.40 -20.98 22.58
N ASN A 392 8.58 -20.93 21.96
CA ASN A 392 9.20 -22.10 21.35
C ASN A 392 9.92 -22.99 22.39
N LYS A 393 10.37 -24.20 22.00
CA LYS A 393 11.11 -25.13 22.88
C LYS A 393 12.33 -24.51 23.57
N LYS A 394 12.93 -23.47 22.97
CA LYS A 394 14.11 -22.78 23.54
C LYS A 394 13.74 -21.66 24.51
N GLY A 395 12.45 -21.47 24.80
CA GLY A 395 11.96 -20.40 25.66
C GLY A 395 11.85 -19.04 25.00
N ASN A 396 12.19 -18.91 23.70
CA ASN A 396 12.01 -17.64 23.00
C ASN A 396 10.53 -17.34 22.80
N GLN A 397 10.10 -16.17 23.22
CA GLN A 397 8.73 -15.71 23.13
C GLN A 397 8.57 -14.68 22.01
N ARG A 398 7.47 -14.80 21.26
CA ARG A 398 6.98 -13.83 20.28
C ARG A 398 5.59 -13.39 20.70
N HIS A 399 5.21 -12.15 20.35
CA HIS A 399 4.00 -11.51 20.80
C HIS A 399 3.30 -10.78 19.66
N TRP A 400 1.96 -10.91 19.59
CA TRP A 400 1.10 -10.22 18.61
C TRP A 400 -0.24 -9.89 19.24
N CYS A 401 -0.87 -8.83 18.74
CA CYS A 401 -2.21 -8.43 19.11
C CYS A 401 -3.05 -8.13 17.88
N TRP A 402 -4.33 -8.45 17.95
CA TRP A 402 -5.30 -8.13 16.91
C TRP A 402 -6.61 -7.64 17.51
N ILE A 403 -7.34 -6.87 16.71
CA ILE A 403 -8.75 -6.53 16.90
C ILE A 403 -9.58 -7.18 15.82
N THR A 404 -10.79 -7.57 16.15
CA THR A 404 -11.73 -8.25 15.23
C THR A 404 -13.18 -7.93 15.61
N ASP A 405 -14.11 -8.08 14.65
CA ASP A 405 -15.54 -8.06 14.90
C ASP A 405 -16.13 -9.47 15.12
N ILE A 406 -15.28 -10.51 15.02
CA ILE A 406 -15.66 -11.89 15.27
C ILE A 406 -15.65 -12.15 16.79
N ALA A 407 -16.77 -12.59 17.35
CA ALA A 407 -16.82 -12.96 18.77
C ALA A 407 -15.80 -14.07 19.09
N ILE A 408 -14.95 -13.83 20.08
CA ILE A 408 -13.84 -14.72 20.43
C ILE A 408 -14.27 -15.66 21.55
N ASN A 409 -13.92 -16.93 21.41
CA ASN A 409 -14.07 -17.98 22.42
C ASN A 409 -12.90 -18.97 22.34
N ASN A 410 -12.85 -19.94 23.23
CA ASN A 410 -11.79 -20.96 23.25
C ASN A 410 -11.72 -21.83 21.99
N ASP A 411 -12.85 -22.02 21.29
CA ASP A 411 -12.93 -22.88 20.13
C ASP A 411 -12.36 -22.19 18.87
N ASN A 412 -12.47 -20.86 18.79
CA ASN A 412 -12.08 -20.10 17.58
C ASN A 412 -10.85 -19.20 17.74
N VAL A 413 -10.37 -18.95 18.97
CA VAL A 413 -9.23 -18.04 19.22
C VAL A 413 -7.96 -18.47 18.49
N TYR A 414 -7.72 -19.76 18.36
CA TYR A 414 -6.60 -20.31 17.61
C TYR A 414 -6.70 -19.97 16.11
N ASP A 415 -7.87 -20.14 15.54
CA ASP A 415 -8.10 -19.82 14.14
C ASP A 415 -8.06 -18.30 13.88
N ILE A 416 -8.59 -17.48 14.77
CA ILE A 416 -8.46 -16.01 14.68
C ILE A 416 -6.99 -15.61 14.63
N MET A 417 -6.15 -16.13 15.50
CA MET A 417 -4.70 -15.91 15.52
C MET A 417 -4.05 -16.37 14.20
N ARG A 418 -4.35 -17.58 13.75
CA ARG A 418 -3.81 -18.09 12.48
C ARG A 418 -4.23 -17.22 11.29
N GLY A 419 -5.49 -16.80 11.28
CA GLY A 419 -6.02 -15.85 10.28
C GLY A 419 -5.23 -14.53 10.31
N GLY A 420 -5.09 -13.90 11.46
CA GLY A 420 -4.34 -12.64 11.62
C GLY A 420 -2.87 -12.74 11.17
N ARG A 421 -2.25 -13.88 11.44
CA ARG A 421 -0.86 -14.13 10.98
C ARG A 421 -0.73 -14.30 9.47
N THR A 422 -1.82 -14.54 8.71
CA THR A 422 -1.71 -14.70 7.25
C THR A 422 -1.39 -13.41 6.51
N ASN A 423 -1.43 -12.25 7.16
CA ASN A 423 -1.08 -10.99 6.52
C ASN A 423 0.31 -11.03 5.85
N TRP A 424 1.30 -11.68 6.46
CA TRP A 424 2.63 -11.82 5.87
C TRP A 424 2.66 -12.53 4.50
N LYS A 425 1.60 -13.26 4.15
CA LYS A 425 1.51 -13.96 2.86
C LYS A 425 1.34 -13.02 1.68
N ILE A 426 0.86 -11.80 1.89
CA ILE A 426 0.83 -10.82 0.81
C ILE A 426 2.23 -10.27 0.51
N GLU A 427 3.05 -10.06 1.55
CA GLU A 427 4.42 -9.58 1.38
C GLU A 427 5.32 -10.62 0.68
N ASN A 428 5.34 -11.85 1.16
CA ASN A 428 6.27 -12.86 0.69
C ASN A 428 5.89 -13.49 -0.67
N PRO A 429 4.72 -14.09 -0.89
CA PRO A 429 4.40 -14.68 -2.19
C PRO A 429 4.14 -13.65 -3.28
N ILE A 430 3.46 -12.52 -2.99
CA ILE A 430 3.10 -11.54 -4.01
C ILE A 430 4.22 -10.53 -4.23
N PHE A 431 4.61 -9.78 -3.19
CA PHE A 431 5.57 -8.69 -3.35
C PHE A 431 6.95 -9.20 -3.72
N ASN A 432 7.40 -10.32 -3.13
CA ASN A 432 8.65 -10.94 -3.54
C ASN A 432 8.61 -11.46 -4.99
N THR A 433 7.49 -12.02 -5.42
CA THR A 433 7.35 -12.46 -6.83
C THR A 433 7.36 -11.25 -7.77
N LEU A 434 6.67 -10.16 -7.41
CA LEU A 434 6.64 -8.95 -8.22
C LEU A 434 7.99 -8.22 -8.23
N LYS A 435 8.67 -8.11 -7.08
CA LYS A 435 9.91 -7.33 -6.93
C LYS A 435 11.16 -8.12 -7.30
N ASN A 436 11.25 -9.36 -6.85
CA ASN A 436 12.47 -10.17 -6.98
C ASN A 436 12.40 -11.19 -8.11
N GLY A 437 11.20 -11.49 -8.60
CA GLY A 437 10.98 -12.45 -9.67
C GLY A 437 11.24 -11.90 -11.06
N VAL A 438 11.24 -10.57 -11.25
CA VAL A 438 11.21 -9.98 -12.60
C VAL A 438 12.15 -8.79 -12.80
N CYS A 439 12.46 -7.96 -11.81
CA CYS A 439 13.08 -6.67 -12.13
C CYS A 439 13.86 -6.01 -10.98
N GLN A 440 14.99 -6.57 -10.53
CA GLN A 440 15.91 -5.77 -9.70
C GLN A 440 16.84 -4.85 -10.52
N GLU A 441 17.07 -5.11 -11.81
CA GLU A 441 18.03 -4.35 -12.61
C GLU A 441 17.42 -3.40 -13.66
N SER A 442 16.19 -3.57 -14.07
CA SER A 442 15.62 -2.79 -15.19
C SER A 442 14.81 -1.56 -14.82
N CYS A 443 14.56 -1.30 -13.54
CA CYS A 443 14.05 0.01 -13.07
C CYS A 443 15.18 1.04 -12.85
N ARG A 444 16.40 0.75 -13.26
CA ARG A 444 17.51 1.70 -13.39
C ARG A 444 17.57 2.18 -14.84
N VAL A 445 16.64 3.04 -15.22
CA VAL A 445 16.79 3.88 -16.41
C VAL A 445 16.90 5.32 -15.99
#